data_c06fae880220597194b3d4faa5b318f7
#
_entry.id   c06fae880220597194b3d4faa5b318f7
#
_cell.length_a   1.000
_cell.length_b   1.000
_cell.length_c   1.000
_cell.angle_alpha   90.00
_cell.angle_beta   90.00
_cell.angle_gamma   90.00
#
_symmetry.space_group_name_H-M   'P 1'
#
loop_
_entity.id
_entity.type
_entity.pdbx_description
1 polymer ?
#
loop_
_entity_poly.entity_id
_entity_poly.type
_entity_poly.pdbx_seq_one_letter_code
_entity_poly.pdbx_strand_id
1 'polypeptide(L)'
;MKRFYLENLGCSKNAGDGEAAIMSLVDRGYLWTQDPSTADILILNTCGFIEAAVQESLDRLFELADYKVEGHTKKLVMMGCLSQRYQEKLESELPEVDVFVGTGYLEEMADVLESEERFHFDKKDTVILSGKRPLLHLPSAYLKIAEGCDNRCTYCLIPSLRGAMRSRRVEDVVEEARSVLKQGAKELILIAQDVSRYGQDQGETLEELLIALNDLPGKFWIRLQYVYSDILTRSFFETMARCEKVVPYLDMPIQHVSDRVLRRMNRRTTKAQIEQVIDWAREIVPNMALRTTVMVGFPGETKEEFEELMTFLEDNPFERLGAFVYSDEEGAPS
;
A
#
# COMPACT_ATOMS: atom_id res chain seq x y z
N MET A 1 2.10 23.90 22.91
CA MET A 1 2.35 22.80 21.99
C MET A 1 1.11 22.65 21.12
N LYS A 2 1.27 22.59 19.79
CA LYS A 2 0.14 22.38 18.89
C LYS A 2 -0.26 20.92 18.91
N ARG A 3 -1.57 20.64 18.93
CA ARG A 3 -2.14 19.29 18.81
C ARG A 3 -2.49 19.02 17.36
N PHE A 4 -2.26 17.78 16.92
CA PHE A 4 -2.71 17.34 15.60
C PHE A 4 -3.50 16.04 15.68
N TYR A 5 -4.46 15.91 14.78
CA TYR A 5 -5.18 14.68 14.49
C TYR A 5 -4.78 14.21 13.10
N LEU A 6 -4.58 12.92 12.91
CA LEU A 6 -4.33 12.32 11.60
C LEU A 6 -5.23 11.12 11.41
N GLU A 7 -5.96 11.12 10.32
CA GLU A 7 -6.82 10.04 9.88
C GLU A 7 -6.31 9.44 8.56
N ASN A 8 -6.31 8.10 8.48
CA ASN A 8 -5.89 7.38 7.30
C ASN A 8 -7.08 6.76 6.58
N LEU A 9 -7.23 7.08 5.30
CA LEU A 9 -8.12 6.39 4.39
C LEU A 9 -7.32 5.53 3.41
N GLY A 10 -7.99 4.52 2.81
CA GLY A 10 -7.43 3.70 1.76
C GLY A 10 -6.65 2.47 2.26
N CYS A 11 -5.50 2.21 1.66
CA CYS A 11 -4.80 0.93 1.75
C CYS A 11 -3.75 0.88 2.89
N SER A 12 -3.19 -0.32 3.11
CA SER A 12 -2.11 -0.54 4.09
C SER A 12 -0.86 0.33 3.86
N LYS A 13 -0.58 0.74 2.59
CA LYS A 13 0.51 1.66 2.30
C LYS A 13 0.23 3.04 2.88
N ASN A 14 -1.01 3.55 2.74
CA ASN A 14 -1.42 4.80 3.35
C ASN A 14 -1.37 4.73 4.88
N ALA A 15 -1.72 3.58 5.48
CA ALA A 15 -1.60 3.40 6.93
C ALA A 15 -0.14 3.56 7.40
N GLY A 16 0.81 2.92 6.71
CA GLY A 16 2.25 3.10 6.98
C GLY A 16 2.72 4.53 6.75
N ASP A 17 2.23 5.20 5.71
CA ASP A 17 2.52 6.60 5.42
C ASP A 17 2.04 7.53 6.56
N GLY A 18 0.84 7.28 7.08
CA GLY A 18 0.31 8.03 8.22
C GLY A 18 1.10 7.82 9.51
N GLU A 19 1.53 6.58 9.81
CA GLU A 19 2.41 6.32 10.96
C GLU A 19 3.73 7.09 10.86
N ALA A 20 4.28 7.23 9.65
CA ALA A 20 5.47 8.02 9.39
C ALA A 20 5.27 9.51 9.60
N ALA A 21 4.19 10.04 9.06
CA ALA A 21 3.82 11.45 9.24
C ALA A 21 3.58 11.79 10.72
N ILE A 22 2.91 10.90 11.47
CA ILE A 22 2.74 11.06 12.92
C ILE A 22 4.11 11.12 13.62
N MET A 23 5.04 10.23 13.27
CA MET A 23 6.37 10.23 13.88
C MET A 23 7.13 11.54 13.61
N SER A 24 7.16 12.01 12.36
CA SER A 24 7.78 13.27 11.98
C SER A 24 7.28 14.43 12.83
N LEU A 25 5.97 14.50 13.08
CA LEU A 25 5.35 15.55 13.89
C LEU A 25 5.67 15.39 15.38
N VAL A 26 5.59 14.18 15.93
CA VAL A 26 5.89 13.91 17.34
C VAL A 26 7.36 14.21 17.68
N ASP A 27 8.28 13.85 16.79
CA ASP A 27 9.72 14.12 16.98
C ASP A 27 10.03 15.64 16.97
N ARG A 28 9.19 16.44 16.27
CA ARG A 28 9.27 17.91 16.29
C ARG A 28 8.51 18.56 17.46
N GLY A 29 7.89 17.75 18.32
CA GLY A 29 7.23 18.22 19.55
C GLY A 29 5.74 18.56 19.40
N TYR A 30 5.08 18.14 18.31
CA TYR A 30 3.63 18.19 18.19
C TYR A 30 2.98 17.10 19.05
N LEU A 31 1.78 17.35 19.56
CA LEU A 31 1.02 16.38 20.36
C LEU A 31 -0.04 15.69 19.50
N TRP A 32 0.09 14.39 19.32
CA TRP A 32 -0.93 13.60 18.64
C TRP A 32 -2.16 13.40 19.52
N THR A 33 -3.36 13.61 18.94
CA THR A 33 -4.66 13.34 19.58
C THR A 33 -5.49 12.42 18.69
N GLN A 34 -6.34 11.62 19.31
CA GLN A 34 -7.33 10.80 18.60
C GLN A 34 -8.70 11.50 18.47
N ASP A 35 -8.85 12.66 19.07
CA ASP A 35 -10.06 13.45 19.04
C ASP A 35 -9.88 14.69 18.14
N PRO A 36 -10.52 14.71 16.95
CA PRO A 36 -10.39 15.83 16.01
C PRO A 36 -10.86 17.15 16.59
N SER A 37 -11.85 17.15 17.52
CA SER A 37 -12.37 18.37 18.13
C SER A 37 -11.35 19.12 18.97
N THR A 38 -10.32 18.43 19.46
CA THR A 38 -9.26 19.03 20.31
C THR A 38 -7.99 19.40 19.55
N ALA A 39 -7.97 19.14 18.22
CA ALA A 39 -6.79 19.37 17.41
C ALA A 39 -6.67 20.83 16.92
N ASP A 40 -5.44 21.32 16.88
CA ASP A 40 -5.10 22.58 16.18
C ASP A 40 -4.88 22.35 14.68
N ILE A 41 -4.56 21.12 14.30
CA ILE A 41 -4.25 20.69 12.92
C ILE A 41 -4.95 19.37 12.64
N LEU A 42 -5.75 19.33 11.58
CA LEU A 42 -6.37 18.12 11.07
C LEU A 42 -5.63 17.66 9.81
N ILE A 43 -5.24 16.41 9.75
CA ILE A 43 -4.52 15.82 8.62
C ILE A 43 -5.33 14.64 8.12
N LEU A 44 -5.75 14.67 6.86
CA LEU A 44 -6.42 13.57 6.19
C LEU A 44 -5.48 12.94 5.16
N ASN A 45 -5.10 11.68 5.38
CA ASN A 45 -4.34 10.88 4.42
C ASN A 45 -5.31 10.17 3.48
N THR A 46 -5.37 10.64 2.23
CA THR A 46 -6.41 10.33 1.26
C THR A 46 -6.04 9.23 0.28
N CYS A 47 -7.05 8.51 -0.18
CA CYS A 47 -6.95 7.58 -1.30
C CYS A 47 -7.49 8.24 -2.57
N GLY A 48 -6.76 8.12 -3.67
CA GLY A 48 -7.15 8.68 -4.98
C GLY A 48 -7.05 7.64 -6.10
N PHE A 49 -7.18 6.34 -5.78
CA PHE A 49 -6.94 5.27 -6.75
C PHE A 49 -8.16 4.96 -7.61
N ILE A 50 -9.36 4.94 -7.03
CA ILE A 50 -10.63 4.73 -7.72
C ILE A 50 -11.63 5.81 -7.29
N GLU A 51 -12.61 6.09 -8.16
CA GLU A 51 -13.61 7.15 -7.92
C GLU A 51 -14.34 7.01 -6.57
N ALA A 52 -14.73 5.80 -6.18
CA ALA A 52 -15.36 5.56 -4.88
C ALA A 52 -14.47 5.97 -3.68
N ALA A 53 -13.15 5.76 -3.78
CA ALA A 53 -12.21 6.16 -2.74
C ALA A 53 -11.93 7.68 -2.78
N VAL A 54 -12.03 8.30 -3.95
CA VAL A 54 -12.01 9.76 -4.08
C VAL A 54 -13.20 10.37 -3.36
N GLN A 55 -14.41 9.84 -3.61
CA GLN A 55 -15.64 10.32 -2.98
C GLN A 55 -15.57 10.15 -1.45
N GLU A 56 -15.17 8.99 -0.94
CA GLU A 56 -14.96 8.76 0.50
C GLU A 56 -13.99 9.79 1.10
N SER A 57 -12.89 10.08 0.37
CA SER A 57 -11.89 11.05 0.83
C SER A 57 -12.45 12.47 0.88
N LEU A 58 -13.27 12.85 -0.11
CA LEU A 58 -13.90 14.17 -0.14
C LEU A 58 -14.98 14.32 0.94
N ASP A 59 -15.84 13.33 1.10
CA ASP A 59 -16.89 13.34 2.13
C ASP A 59 -16.25 13.51 3.51
N ARG A 60 -15.20 12.75 3.79
CA ARG A 60 -14.49 12.84 5.07
C ARG A 60 -13.75 14.16 5.24
N LEU A 61 -13.20 14.71 4.16
CA LEU A 61 -12.54 16.03 4.18
C LEU A 61 -13.52 17.14 4.61
N PHE A 62 -14.73 17.14 4.03
CA PHE A 62 -15.76 18.13 4.37
C PHE A 62 -16.24 17.98 5.82
N GLU A 63 -16.41 16.76 6.34
CA GLU A 63 -16.71 16.54 7.76
C GLU A 63 -15.60 17.11 8.68
N LEU A 64 -14.33 16.96 8.28
CA LEU A 64 -13.22 17.54 9.04
C LEU A 64 -13.17 19.08 8.90
N ALA A 65 -13.57 19.62 7.76
CA ALA A 65 -13.62 21.09 7.54
C ALA A 65 -14.63 21.78 8.47
N ASP A 66 -15.69 21.10 8.90
CA ASP A 66 -16.68 21.64 9.83
C ASP A 66 -16.04 22.07 11.17
N TYR A 67 -15.00 21.39 11.63
CA TYR A 67 -14.25 21.79 12.82
C TYR A 67 -13.55 23.15 12.67
N LYS A 68 -13.19 23.57 11.43
CA LYS A 68 -12.64 24.91 11.19
C LYS A 68 -13.72 25.99 11.37
N VAL A 69 -14.92 25.74 10.89
CA VAL A 69 -16.07 26.67 11.00
C VAL A 69 -16.43 26.89 12.47
N GLU A 70 -16.36 25.86 13.28
CA GLU A 70 -16.59 25.92 14.72
C GLU A 70 -15.46 26.62 15.50
N GLY A 71 -14.36 26.99 14.84
CA GLY A 71 -13.26 27.75 15.42
C GLY A 71 -12.28 26.94 16.30
N HIS A 72 -12.36 25.62 16.29
CA HIS A 72 -11.48 24.74 17.09
C HIS A 72 -10.19 24.40 16.35
N THR A 73 -10.22 24.28 15.03
CA THR A 73 -9.09 23.88 14.19
C THR A 73 -8.52 25.06 13.42
N LYS A 74 -7.20 25.18 13.37
CA LYS A 74 -6.50 26.25 12.67
C LYS A 74 -6.00 25.89 11.28
N LYS A 75 -5.67 24.61 11.04
CA LYS A 75 -5.20 24.11 9.72
C LYS A 75 -5.87 22.78 9.37
N LEU A 76 -6.33 22.68 8.11
CA LEU A 76 -6.75 21.42 7.48
C LEU A 76 -5.75 21.04 6.40
N VAL A 77 -5.19 19.85 6.50
CA VAL A 77 -4.15 19.33 5.61
C VAL A 77 -4.68 18.11 4.89
N MET A 78 -4.57 18.10 3.58
CA MET A 78 -4.89 16.97 2.72
C MET A 78 -3.59 16.36 2.19
N MET A 79 -3.30 15.10 2.53
CA MET A 79 -2.11 14.41 2.05
C MET A 79 -2.46 13.10 1.33
N GLY A 80 -1.49 12.52 0.64
CA GLY A 80 -1.60 11.17 0.07
C GLY A 80 -1.93 11.13 -1.41
N CYS A 81 -2.55 10.00 -1.84
CA CYS A 81 -2.71 9.69 -3.26
C CYS A 81 -3.67 10.64 -3.99
N LEU A 82 -4.76 11.08 -3.36
CA LEU A 82 -5.69 12.00 -3.99
C LEU A 82 -5.04 13.37 -4.21
N SER A 83 -4.37 13.89 -3.19
CA SER A 83 -3.61 15.13 -3.29
C SER A 83 -2.53 15.04 -4.40
N GLN A 84 -1.78 13.92 -4.46
CA GLN A 84 -0.76 13.69 -5.48
C GLN A 84 -1.35 13.55 -6.90
N ARG A 85 -2.58 13.00 -7.03
CA ARG A 85 -3.22 12.78 -8.34
C ARG A 85 -3.65 14.08 -9.01
N TYR A 86 -4.27 14.96 -8.25
CA TYR A 86 -4.91 16.16 -8.80
C TYR A 86 -4.10 17.44 -8.58
N GLN A 87 -3.19 17.45 -7.61
CA GLN A 87 -2.24 18.53 -7.34
C GLN A 87 -2.94 19.92 -7.25
N GLU A 88 -2.39 20.90 -7.94
CA GLU A 88 -2.88 22.29 -7.91
C GLU A 88 -4.30 22.46 -8.47
N LYS A 89 -4.84 21.49 -9.22
CA LYS A 89 -6.24 21.52 -9.67
C LYS A 89 -7.23 21.54 -8.50
N LEU A 90 -6.82 21.03 -7.32
CA LEU A 90 -7.65 20.99 -6.12
C LEU A 90 -7.78 22.37 -5.46
N GLU A 91 -6.96 23.36 -5.82
CA GLU A 91 -6.94 24.66 -5.15
C GLU A 91 -8.29 25.40 -5.21
N SER A 92 -8.89 25.42 -6.41
CA SER A 92 -10.18 26.07 -6.63
C SER A 92 -11.37 25.27 -6.13
N GLU A 93 -11.22 23.95 -6.08
CA GLU A 93 -12.29 23.02 -5.72
C GLU A 93 -12.40 22.83 -4.21
N LEU A 94 -11.29 22.96 -3.47
CA LEU A 94 -11.19 22.71 -2.03
C LEU A 94 -10.58 23.90 -1.29
N PRO A 95 -11.27 25.06 -1.23
CA PRO A 95 -10.77 26.25 -0.55
C PRO A 95 -10.61 26.07 0.97
N GLU A 96 -11.28 25.07 1.57
CA GLU A 96 -11.20 24.74 2.99
C GLU A 96 -9.83 24.19 3.39
N VAL A 97 -9.08 23.58 2.44
CA VAL A 97 -7.78 22.96 2.68
C VAL A 97 -6.67 24.02 2.68
N ASP A 98 -5.92 24.07 3.76
CA ASP A 98 -4.82 25.02 3.91
C ASP A 98 -3.51 24.54 3.28
N VAL A 99 -3.26 23.21 3.32
CA VAL A 99 -2.01 22.61 2.81
C VAL A 99 -2.31 21.31 2.08
N PHE A 100 -1.77 21.17 0.88
CA PHE A 100 -1.84 19.96 0.06
C PHE A 100 -0.47 19.30 0.00
N VAL A 101 -0.43 17.98 0.31
CA VAL A 101 0.81 17.21 0.40
C VAL A 101 0.72 15.96 -0.44
N GLY A 102 1.69 15.76 -1.32
CA GLY A 102 1.83 14.53 -2.10
C GLY A 102 2.31 13.33 -1.26
N THR A 103 2.68 12.26 -1.94
CA THR A 103 3.07 10.99 -1.31
C THR A 103 4.52 10.98 -0.80
N GLY A 104 5.32 12.01 -1.05
CA GLY A 104 6.78 12.03 -0.84
C GLY A 104 7.28 12.83 0.37
N TYR A 105 6.41 13.45 1.18
CA TYR A 105 6.82 14.38 2.27
C TYR A 105 6.56 13.84 3.68
N LEU A 106 6.49 12.54 3.85
CA LEU A 106 6.01 11.92 5.09
C LEU A 106 6.96 12.16 6.28
N GLU A 107 8.28 12.07 6.05
CA GLU A 107 9.29 12.32 7.09
C GLU A 107 9.48 13.83 7.37
N GLU A 108 9.07 14.67 6.45
CA GLU A 108 9.20 16.13 6.51
C GLU A 108 7.88 16.82 6.80
N MET A 109 6.88 16.08 7.30
CA MET A 109 5.55 16.64 7.56
C MET A 109 5.61 17.83 8.54
N ALA A 110 6.54 17.83 9.48
CA ALA A 110 6.74 18.95 10.38
C ALA A 110 7.24 20.20 9.64
N ASP A 111 8.21 20.05 8.73
CA ASP A 111 8.73 21.17 7.91
C ASP A 111 7.65 21.71 6.97
N VAL A 112 6.84 20.80 6.38
CA VAL A 112 5.66 21.17 5.58
C VAL A 112 4.68 22.04 6.37
N LEU A 113 4.37 21.68 7.62
CA LEU A 113 3.42 22.45 8.46
C LEU A 113 3.99 23.79 8.93
N GLU A 114 5.30 23.93 9.00
CA GLU A 114 6.02 25.15 9.36
C GLU A 114 6.25 26.08 8.16
N SER A 115 6.17 25.53 6.92
CA SER A 115 6.26 26.29 5.68
C SER A 115 5.04 27.20 5.45
N GLU A 116 5.23 28.28 4.70
CA GLU A 116 4.16 29.13 4.18
C GLU A 116 3.60 28.63 2.83
N GLU A 117 4.26 27.63 2.22
CA GLU A 117 3.82 27.03 0.97
C GLU A 117 2.57 26.19 1.17
N ARG A 118 1.62 26.31 0.23
CA ARG A 118 0.36 25.56 0.25
C ARG A 118 0.49 24.18 -0.42
N PHE A 119 1.45 24.01 -1.36
CA PHE A 119 1.56 22.86 -2.23
C PHE A 119 2.93 22.18 -2.11
N HIS A 120 2.94 20.87 -1.86
CA HIS A 120 4.13 20.05 -1.67
C HIS A 120 4.00 18.75 -2.48
N PHE A 121 4.40 18.76 -3.78
CA PHE A 121 4.21 17.63 -4.71
C PHE A 121 5.48 17.10 -5.37
N ASP A 122 6.57 17.85 -5.38
CA ASP A 122 7.76 17.60 -6.20
C ASP A 122 8.55 16.36 -5.78
N LYS A 123 8.32 15.87 -4.57
CA LYS A 123 9.06 14.77 -3.98
C LYS A 123 8.34 13.45 -4.18
N LYS A 124 8.95 12.55 -4.95
CA LYS A 124 8.45 11.17 -5.17
C LYS A 124 9.39 10.10 -4.61
N ASP A 125 10.55 10.50 -4.09
CA ASP A 125 11.68 9.58 -3.86
C ASP A 125 11.84 9.12 -2.41
N THR A 126 10.89 9.39 -1.55
CA THR A 126 10.98 9.00 -0.15
C THR A 126 10.66 7.53 0.02
N VAL A 127 11.67 6.72 0.27
CA VAL A 127 11.52 5.37 0.80
C VAL A 127 11.79 5.45 2.29
N ILE A 128 10.81 5.13 3.05
CA ILE A 128 10.70 5.37 4.47
C ILE A 128 11.00 4.04 5.18
N LEU A 129 11.43 4.02 6.37
CA LEU A 129 11.23 4.58 7.68
C LEU A 129 12.27 4.08 8.65
N SER A 130 12.80 4.90 9.49
CA SER A 130 13.54 4.45 10.67
C SER A 130 12.60 4.23 11.85
N GLY A 131 12.63 3.10 12.36
CA GLY A 131 12.32 2.39 13.57
C GLY A 131 11.47 2.90 14.72
N LYS A 132 11.08 4.12 14.88
CA LYS A 132 10.28 4.58 16.02
C LYS A 132 9.00 5.28 15.59
N ARG A 133 8.05 4.54 15.08
CA ARG A 133 6.74 5.09 14.76
C ARG A 133 5.66 4.53 15.68
N PRO A 134 4.57 5.26 15.92
CA PRO A 134 3.44 4.70 16.64
C PRO A 134 2.86 3.54 15.83
N LEU A 135 2.55 2.44 16.47
CA LEU A 135 1.90 1.29 15.84
C LEU A 135 0.39 1.42 16.03
N LEU A 136 -0.32 1.81 14.97
CA LEU A 136 -1.76 2.04 15.02
C LEU A 136 -2.58 0.75 14.93
N HIS A 137 -1.95 -0.35 14.48
CA HIS A 137 -2.62 -1.60 14.15
C HIS A 137 -2.17 -2.78 15.03
N LEU A 138 -1.67 -2.54 16.25
CA LEU A 138 -1.29 -3.62 17.15
C LEU A 138 -2.44 -4.64 17.31
N PRO A 139 -2.13 -5.94 17.31
CA PRO A 139 -0.79 -6.56 17.39
C PRO A 139 -0.04 -6.72 16.06
N SER A 140 -0.57 -6.23 14.95
CA SER A 140 0.10 -6.27 13.64
C SER A 140 0.86 -4.96 13.37
N ALA A 141 1.95 -5.03 12.60
CA ALA A 141 2.70 -3.87 12.12
C ALA A 141 2.97 -4.01 10.61
N TYR A 142 2.65 -2.98 9.85
CA TYR A 142 3.03 -2.91 8.44
C TYR A 142 4.51 -2.57 8.30
N LEU A 143 5.25 -3.35 7.54
CA LEU A 143 6.61 -3.02 7.11
C LEU A 143 6.60 -2.69 5.63
N LYS A 144 6.75 -1.43 5.29
CA LYS A 144 6.88 -1.00 3.91
C LYS A 144 8.30 -1.32 3.43
N ILE A 145 8.44 -2.37 2.60
CA ILE A 145 9.74 -2.86 2.12
C ILE A 145 10.19 -2.19 0.83
N ALA A 146 9.25 -1.63 0.07
CA ALA A 146 9.52 -0.86 -1.14
C ALA A 146 8.41 0.16 -1.41
N GLU A 147 8.69 1.15 -2.24
CA GLU A 147 7.76 2.17 -2.72
C GLU A 147 7.83 2.29 -4.24
N GLY A 148 6.69 2.61 -4.89
CA GLY A 148 6.58 2.70 -6.33
C GLY A 148 6.43 1.35 -7.03
N CYS A 149 6.22 1.36 -8.35
CA CYS A 149 5.98 0.15 -9.12
C CYS A 149 6.38 0.32 -10.59
N ASP A 150 7.12 -0.66 -11.13
CA ASP A 150 7.52 -0.71 -12.54
C ASP A 150 6.58 -1.57 -13.40
N ASN A 151 5.55 -2.17 -12.81
CA ASN A 151 4.48 -2.81 -13.55
C ASN A 151 3.58 -1.73 -14.13
N ARG A 152 3.51 -1.64 -15.44
CA ARG A 152 2.70 -0.64 -16.15
C ARG A 152 1.35 -1.22 -16.53
N CYS A 153 0.61 -1.75 -15.55
CA CYS A 153 -0.74 -2.24 -15.76
C CYS A 153 -1.64 -1.11 -16.26
N THR A 154 -2.41 -1.33 -17.32
CA THR A 154 -3.14 -0.26 -18.03
C THR A 154 -4.25 0.39 -17.20
N TYR A 155 -4.77 -0.31 -16.20
CA TYR A 155 -5.80 0.18 -15.27
C TYR A 155 -5.22 0.86 -14.01
N CYS A 156 -3.89 1.06 -13.94
CA CYS A 156 -3.23 1.41 -12.68
C CYS A 156 -2.51 2.76 -12.76
N LEU A 157 -2.76 3.62 -11.78
CA LEU A 157 -2.17 4.95 -11.64
C LEU A 157 -0.91 4.98 -10.75
N ILE A 158 -0.53 3.87 -10.14
CA ILE A 158 0.58 3.84 -9.17
C ILE A 158 1.89 4.41 -9.72
N PRO A 159 2.34 4.07 -10.95
CA PRO A 159 3.60 4.62 -11.45
C PRO A 159 3.60 6.16 -11.55
N SER A 160 2.45 6.78 -11.85
CA SER A 160 2.33 8.24 -11.89
C SER A 160 2.25 8.87 -10.49
N LEU A 161 1.64 8.18 -9.53
CA LEU A 161 1.44 8.69 -8.18
C LEU A 161 2.66 8.49 -7.28
N ARG A 162 3.32 7.31 -7.38
CA ARG A 162 4.38 6.90 -6.44
C ARG A 162 5.73 6.65 -7.09
N GLY A 163 5.83 6.85 -8.42
CA GLY A 163 7.07 6.71 -9.18
C GLY A 163 7.51 5.27 -9.43
N ALA A 164 8.76 5.13 -9.89
CA ALA A 164 9.42 3.85 -10.09
C ALA A 164 9.63 3.09 -8.77
N MET A 165 9.80 1.78 -8.86
CA MET A 165 10.07 0.95 -7.69
C MET A 165 11.42 1.30 -7.06
N ARG A 166 11.41 1.42 -5.74
CA ARG A 166 12.60 1.65 -4.90
C ARG A 166 12.48 0.75 -3.68
N SER A 167 13.38 -0.20 -3.55
CA SER A 167 13.44 -1.12 -2.42
C SER A 167 14.25 -0.53 -1.28
N ARG A 168 13.91 -0.92 -0.07
CA ARG A 168 14.74 -0.68 1.11
C ARG A 168 15.77 -1.80 1.24
N ARG A 169 16.91 -1.49 1.84
CA ARG A 169 17.91 -2.51 2.18
C ARG A 169 17.37 -3.52 3.17
N VAL A 170 17.83 -4.77 3.06
CA VAL A 170 17.46 -5.83 4.01
C VAL A 170 17.76 -5.40 5.44
N GLU A 171 18.92 -4.82 5.69
CA GLU A 171 19.34 -4.36 7.02
C GLU A 171 18.39 -3.32 7.60
N ASP A 172 17.91 -2.36 6.79
CA ASP A 172 17.00 -1.30 7.23
C ASP A 172 15.63 -1.88 7.64
N VAL A 173 15.12 -2.81 6.83
CA VAL A 173 13.84 -3.47 7.12
C VAL A 173 13.95 -4.33 8.37
N VAL A 174 15.07 -5.03 8.56
CA VAL A 174 15.34 -5.87 9.73
C VAL A 174 15.48 -5.01 11.00
N GLU A 175 16.12 -3.84 10.92
CA GLU A 175 16.24 -2.93 12.05
C GLU A 175 14.86 -2.39 12.47
N GLU A 176 14.04 -1.96 11.52
CA GLU A 176 12.66 -1.55 11.78
C GLU A 176 11.84 -2.71 12.38
N ALA A 177 11.95 -3.92 11.83
CA ALA A 177 11.29 -5.10 12.37
C ALA A 177 11.65 -5.33 13.85
N ARG A 178 12.91 -5.21 14.22
CA ARG A 178 13.36 -5.29 15.63
C ARG A 178 12.70 -4.24 16.52
N SER A 179 12.58 -3.02 15.99
CA SER A 179 11.99 -1.91 16.73
C SER A 179 10.49 -2.14 16.97
N VAL A 180 9.71 -2.50 15.94
CA VAL A 180 8.28 -2.71 16.09
C VAL A 180 7.95 -3.96 16.92
N LEU A 181 8.77 -5.03 16.85
CA LEU A 181 8.64 -6.19 17.72
C LEU A 181 8.89 -5.85 19.20
N LYS A 182 9.87 -4.99 19.51
CA LYS A 182 10.09 -4.48 20.86
C LYS A 182 8.91 -3.65 21.37
N GLN A 183 8.18 -2.97 20.49
CA GLN A 183 6.98 -2.22 20.84
C GLN A 183 5.75 -3.12 21.05
N GLY A 184 5.84 -4.42 20.82
CA GLY A 184 4.79 -5.39 21.10
C GLY A 184 4.10 -5.99 19.89
N ALA A 185 4.55 -5.68 18.67
CA ALA A 185 4.02 -6.33 17.46
C ALA A 185 4.19 -7.86 17.54
N LYS A 186 3.19 -8.58 17.03
CA LYS A 186 3.14 -10.04 16.95
C LYS A 186 3.03 -10.54 15.53
N GLU A 187 2.77 -9.65 14.59
CA GLU A 187 2.71 -9.93 13.17
C GLU A 187 3.38 -8.78 12.41
N LEU A 188 4.29 -9.12 11.51
CA LEU A 188 4.93 -8.23 10.56
C LEU A 188 4.28 -8.46 9.19
N ILE A 189 3.62 -7.45 8.67
CA ILE A 189 2.98 -7.52 7.35
C ILE A 189 3.86 -6.76 6.36
N LEU A 190 4.52 -7.50 5.47
CA LEU A 190 5.37 -6.92 4.43
C LEU A 190 4.49 -6.35 3.32
N ILE A 191 4.65 -5.06 3.05
CA ILE A 191 3.87 -4.32 2.06
C ILE A 191 4.76 -3.55 1.09
N ALA A 192 4.34 -3.56 -0.16
CA ALA A 192 4.81 -2.70 -1.25
C ALA A 192 3.67 -2.61 -2.28
N GLN A 193 3.87 -1.92 -3.38
CA GLN A 193 2.96 -2.01 -4.52
C GLN A 193 3.09 -3.36 -5.26
N ASP A 194 4.30 -3.91 -5.24
CA ASP A 194 4.62 -5.26 -5.70
C ASP A 194 5.74 -5.84 -4.82
N VAL A 195 5.37 -6.69 -3.87
CA VAL A 195 6.32 -7.30 -2.92
C VAL A 195 7.23 -8.32 -3.61
N SER A 196 6.76 -8.98 -4.68
CA SER A 196 7.54 -10.01 -5.37
C SER A 196 8.83 -9.48 -6.01
N ARG A 197 8.88 -8.19 -6.35
CA ARG A 197 10.03 -7.55 -6.99
C ARG A 197 11.00 -6.91 -6.03
N TYR A 198 10.78 -7.05 -4.73
CA TYR A 198 11.68 -6.48 -3.72
C TYR A 198 13.14 -6.82 -3.99
N GLY A 199 14.00 -5.81 -3.88
CA GLY A 199 15.46 -5.92 -3.97
C GLY A 199 16.02 -5.96 -5.40
N GLN A 200 15.19 -6.16 -6.45
CA GLN A 200 15.69 -6.28 -7.83
C GLN A 200 16.43 -5.03 -8.32
N ASP A 201 16.06 -3.85 -7.82
CA ASP A 201 16.67 -2.56 -8.15
C ASP A 201 18.04 -2.33 -7.49
N GLN A 202 18.41 -3.17 -6.52
CA GLN A 202 19.66 -3.00 -5.75
C GLN A 202 20.44 -4.32 -5.51
N GLY A 203 20.03 -5.41 -6.17
CA GLY A 203 20.73 -6.71 -6.12
C GLY A 203 20.49 -7.53 -4.87
N GLU A 204 19.39 -7.29 -4.18
CA GLU A 204 18.87 -8.09 -3.06
C GLU A 204 17.63 -8.88 -3.51
N THR A 205 17.16 -9.82 -2.70
CA THR A 205 16.01 -10.68 -3.01
C THR A 205 15.00 -10.71 -1.87
N LEU A 206 13.74 -11.02 -2.21
CA LEU A 206 12.71 -11.23 -1.21
C LEU A 206 13.02 -12.42 -0.31
N GLU A 207 13.62 -13.48 -0.85
CA GLU A 207 14.05 -14.65 -0.12
C GLU A 207 15.09 -14.31 0.96
N GLU A 208 16.09 -13.48 0.63
CA GLU A 208 17.08 -12.99 1.61
C GLU A 208 16.42 -12.22 2.74
N LEU A 209 15.46 -11.32 2.41
CA LEU A 209 14.70 -10.60 3.41
C LEU A 209 13.89 -11.53 4.33
N LEU A 210 13.19 -12.52 3.76
CA LEU A 210 12.40 -13.49 4.53
C LEU A 210 13.27 -14.28 5.49
N ILE A 211 14.45 -14.73 5.06
CA ILE A 211 15.40 -15.46 5.90
C ILE A 211 15.89 -14.56 7.03
N ALA A 212 16.31 -13.33 6.72
CA ALA A 212 16.81 -12.38 7.71
C ALA A 212 15.76 -12.01 8.78
N LEU A 213 14.50 -11.84 8.37
CA LEU A 213 13.39 -11.60 9.29
C LEU A 213 13.05 -12.84 10.12
N ASN A 214 13.08 -14.04 9.50
CA ASN A 214 12.82 -15.29 10.19
C ASN A 214 13.86 -15.59 11.30
N ASP A 215 15.10 -15.15 11.12
CA ASP A 215 16.19 -15.33 12.09
C ASP A 215 16.08 -14.39 13.30
N LEU A 216 15.20 -13.38 13.26
CA LEU A 216 14.97 -12.51 14.40
C LEU A 216 14.45 -13.31 15.62
N PRO A 217 14.88 -12.99 16.85
CA PRO A 217 14.43 -13.70 18.04
C PRO A 217 12.96 -13.39 18.37
N GLY A 218 12.30 -14.34 19.01
CA GLY A 218 10.93 -14.20 19.49
C GLY A 218 9.89 -14.95 18.65
N LYS A 219 8.64 -14.93 19.13
CA LYS A 219 7.50 -15.56 18.47
C LYS A 219 6.64 -14.47 17.84
N PHE A 220 6.58 -14.46 16.52
CA PHE A 220 5.78 -13.54 15.72
C PHE A 220 5.53 -14.15 14.35
N TRP A 221 4.64 -13.56 13.57
CA TRP A 221 4.32 -13.97 12.21
C TRP A 221 4.85 -12.98 11.19
N ILE A 222 5.18 -13.46 10.00
CA ILE A 222 5.54 -12.68 8.82
C ILE A 222 4.51 -12.97 7.74
N ARG A 223 3.81 -11.95 7.27
CA ARG A 223 2.79 -12.05 6.21
C ARG A 223 3.19 -11.25 5.00
N LEU A 224 2.97 -11.82 3.81
CA LEU A 224 3.17 -11.17 2.52
C LEU A 224 1.83 -10.68 1.96
N GLN A 225 1.77 -9.43 1.51
CA GLN A 225 0.64 -8.88 0.77
C GLN A 225 1.10 -8.29 -0.56
N TYR A 226 0.20 -8.31 -1.57
CA TYR A 226 0.45 -7.71 -2.89
C TYR A 226 1.60 -8.37 -3.65
N VAL A 227 1.56 -9.68 -3.77
CA VAL A 227 2.56 -10.47 -4.50
C VAL A 227 2.12 -10.68 -5.94
N TYR A 228 2.99 -10.39 -6.88
CA TYR A 228 2.72 -10.57 -8.31
C TYR A 228 3.22 -11.94 -8.77
N SER A 229 2.44 -12.65 -9.59
CA SER A 229 2.73 -14.05 -9.93
C SER A 229 3.79 -14.26 -11.00
N ASP A 230 4.15 -13.24 -11.79
CA ASP A 230 4.97 -13.37 -13.00
C ASP A 230 6.43 -13.76 -12.76
N ILE A 231 6.96 -13.50 -11.58
CA ILE A 231 8.37 -13.77 -11.23
C ILE A 231 8.55 -14.75 -10.07
N LEU A 232 7.44 -15.26 -9.52
CA LEU A 232 7.54 -16.26 -8.46
C LEU A 232 8.15 -17.54 -8.99
N THR A 233 9.07 -18.10 -8.22
CA THR A 233 9.81 -19.31 -8.55
C THR A 233 9.52 -20.43 -7.55
N ARG A 234 9.85 -21.67 -7.90
CA ARG A 234 9.79 -22.78 -6.96
C ARG A 234 10.63 -22.52 -5.71
N SER A 235 11.82 -21.90 -5.88
CA SER A 235 12.72 -21.53 -4.77
C SER A 235 12.10 -20.57 -3.77
N PHE A 236 11.24 -19.64 -4.22
CA PHE A 236 10.50 -18.74 -3.33
C PHE A 236 9.60 -19.55 -2.37
N PHE A 237 8.83 -20.53 -2.88
CA PHE A 237 7.97 -21.37 -2.06
C PHE A 237 8.76 -22.29 -1.12
N GLU A 238 9.90 -22.81 -1.58
CA GLU A 238 10.82 -23.57 -0.74
C GLU A 238 11.39 -22.72 0.41
N THR A 239 11.65 -21.44 0.16
CA THR A 239 12.07 -20.49 1.19
C THR A 239 10.93 -20.20 2.16
N MET A 240 9.71 -19.95 1.69
CA MET A 240 8.54 -19.78 2.56
C MET A 240 8.35 -20.99 3.47
N ALA A 241 8.45 -22.21 2.94
CA ALA A 241 8.27 -23.45 3.69
C ALA A 241 9.34 -23.66 4.77
N ARG A 242 10.58 -23.18 4.55
CA ARG A 242 11.68 -23.25 5.53
C ARG A 242 11.57 -22.19 6.62
N CYS A 243 10.97 -21.06 6.35
CA CYS A 243 10.85 -19.94 7.28
C CYS A 243 9.63 -20.12 8.18
N GLU A 244 9.81 -20.73 9.36
CA GLU A 244 8.73 -21.10 10.29
C GLU A 244 7.83 -19.92 10.73
N LYS A 245 8.34 -18.69 10.68
CA LYS A 245 7.58 -17.48 11.04
C LYS A 245 6.77 -16.91 9.88
N VAL A 246 7.09 -17.32 8.64
CA VAL A 246 6.30 -16.92 7.46
C VAL A 246 5.00 -17.72 7.46
N VAL A 247 3.89 -17.02 7.55
CA VAL A 247 2.58 -17.68 7.54
C VAL A 247 2.30 -18.31 6.18
N PRO A 248 1.67 -19.49 6.11
CA PRO A 248 1.29 -20.13 4.87
C PRO A 248 0.09 -19.42 4.22
N TYR A 249 0.31 -18.18 3.82
CA TYR A 249 -0.68 -17.29 3.21
C TYR A 249 -0.01 -16.44 2.14
N LEU A 250 -0.64 -16.33 0.99
CA LEU A 250 -0.18 -15.48 -0.11
C LEU A 250 -1.35 -14.69 -0.71
N ASP A 251 -1.21 -13.36 -0.71
CA ASP A 251 -2.12 -12.44 -1.40
C ASP A 251 -1.57 -12.16 -2.81
N MET A 252 -2.14 -12.83 -3.80
CA MET A 252 -1.67 -12.84 -5.18
C MET A 252 -2.80 -12.42 -6.14
N PRO A 253 -2.99 -11.12 -6.39
CA PRO A 253 -4.01 -10.62 -7.31
C PRO A 253 -3.72 -11.04 -8.76
N ILE A 254 -4.45 -12.02 -9.31
CA ILE A 254 -4.29 -12.47 -10.69
C ILE A 254 -4.95 -11.55 -11.71
N GLN A 255 -5.99 -10.84 -11.32
CA GLN A 255 -6.84 -9.92 -12.06
C GLN A 255 -7.72 -10.61 -13.11
N HIS A 256 -7.16 -11.47 -13.96
CA HIS A 256 -7.85 -12.27 -14.98
C HIS A 256 -7.02 -13.51 -15.32
N VAL A 257 -7.56 -14.42 -16.14
CA VAL A 257 -6.85 -15.63 -16.62
C VAL A 257 -6.78 -15.74 -18.14
N SER A 258 -7.67 -15.07 -18.91
CA SER A 258 -7.52 -15.02 -20.36
C SER A 258 -6.21 -14.32 -20.72
N ASP A 259 -5.35 -15.00 -21.46
CA ASP A 259 -4.07 -14.45 -21.92
C ASP A 259 -4.25 -13.20 -22.79
N ARG A 260 -5.39 -13.09 -23.49
CA ARG A 260 -5.72 -11.90 -24.29
C ARG A 260 -6.04 -10.71 -23.38
N VAL A 261 -6.85 -10.91 -22.36
CA VAL A 261 -7.21 -9.86 -21.38
C VAL A 261 -5.97 -9.46 -20.60
N LEU A 262 -5.18 -10.41 -20.10
CA LEU A 262 -3.94 -10.15 -19.38
C LEU A 262 -2.95 -9.30 -20.20
N ARG A 263 -2.77 -9.61 -21.50
CA ARG A 263 -1.96 -8.77 -22.40
C ARG A 263 -2.51 -7.36 -22.56
N ARG A 264 -3.84 -7.19 -22.65
CA ARG A 264 -4.48 -5.86 -22.72
C ARG A 264 -4.31 -5.09 -21.41
N MET A 265 -4.34 -5.76 -20.27
CA MET A 265 -4.01 -5.21 -18.96
C MET A 265 -2.52 -4.89 -18.80
N ASN A 266 -1.69 -5.18 -19.83
CA ASN A 266 -0.23 -5.13 -19.77
C ASN A 266 0.36 -5.96 -18.61
N ARG A 267 -0.29 -7.09 -18.30
CA ARG A 267 0.26 -8.07 -17.36
C ARG A 267 1.14 -9.08 -18.09
N ARG A 268 2.29 -9.39 -17.50
CA ARG A 268 3.29 -10.28 -18.11
C ARG A 268 3.00 -11.76 -17.85
N THR A 269 2.07 -12.05 -16.96
CA THR A 269 1.67 -13.40 -16.58
C THR A 269 0.73 -14.00 -17.62
N THR A 270 0.84 -15.32 -17.82
CA THR A 270 -0.12 -16.13 -18.59
C THR A 270 -0.92 -17.03 -17.65
N LYS A 271 -2.05 -17.59 -18.15
CA LYS A 271 -2.85 -18.59 -17.43
C LYS A 271 -1.98 -19.76 -16.92
N ALA A 272 -1.16 -20.34 -17.81
CA ALA A 272 -0.28 -21.46 -17.46
C ALA A 272 0.73 -21.12 -16.36
N GLN A 273 1.25 -19.87 -16.32
CA GLN A 273 2.11 -19.42 -15.24
C GLN A 273 1.35 -19.26 -13.92
N ILE A 274 0.10 -18.76 -13.96
CA ILE A 274 -0.74 -18.65 -12.76
C ILE A 274 -1.00 -20.04 -12.18
N GLU A 275 -1.40 -21.01 -13.02
CA GLU A 275 -1.61 -22.41 -12.64
C GLU A 275 -0.34 -23.00 -12.00
N GLN A 276 0.80 -22.83 -12.65
CA GLN A 276 2.07 -23.33 -12.14
C GLN A 276 2.44 -22.74 -10.76
N VAL A 277 2.18 -21.47 -10.54
CA VAL A 277 2.43 -20.81 -9.24
C VAL A 277 1.49 -21.34 -8.16
N ILE A 278 0.22 -21.57 -8.49
CA ILE A 278 -0.76 -22.18 -7.57
C ILE A 278 -0.32 -23.60 -7.19
N ASP A 279 0.14 -24.40 -8.18
CA ASP A 279 0.63 -25.76 -7.96
C ASP A 279 1.84 -25.76 -7.01
N TRP A 280 2.85 -24.93 -7.26
CA TRP A 280 4.01 -24.82 -6.37
C TRP A 280 3.62 -24.37 -4.96
N ALA A 281 2.72 -23.40 -4.84
CA ALA A 281 2.25 -22.91 -3.55
C ALA A 281 1.63 -24.04 -2.72
N ARG A 282 0.79 -24.88 -3.32
CA ARG A 282 0.08 -25.97 -2.65
C ARG A 282 0.92 -27.22 -2.43
N GLU A 283 1.82 -27.53 -3.39
CA GLU A 283 2.72 -28.69 -3.28
C GLU A 283 3.78 -28.48 -2.18
N ILE A 284 4.37 -27.28 -2.12
CA ILE A 284 5.58 -27.03 -1.33
C ILE A 284 5.27 -26.49 0.07
N VAL A 285 4.24 -25.63 0.20
CA VAL A 285 3.92 -25.00 1.48
C VAL A 285 2.68 -25.64 2.10
N PRO A 286 2.83 -26.40 3.20
CA PRO A 286 1.70 -27.06 3.85
C PRO A 286 0.63 -26.06 4.31
N ASN A 287 -0.64 -26.39 4.06
CA ASN A 287 -1.79 -25.57 4.44
C ASN A 287 -1.79 -24.15 3.85
N MET A 288 -1.22 -23.98 2.66
CA MET A 288 -1.19 -22.69 1.96
C MET A 288 -2.62 -22.15 1.76
N ALA A 289 -2.86 -20.96 2.27
CA ALA A 289 -4.07 -20.18 2.01
C ALA A 289 -3.76 -19.14 0.91
N LEU A 290 -4.43 -19.26 -0.23
CA LEU A 290 -4.29 -18.32 -1.34
C LEU A 290 -5.44 -17.31 -1.30
N ARG A 291 -5.09 -16.04 -1.29
CA ARG A 291 -5.99 -14.93 -1.56
C ARG A 291 -5.73 -14.38 -2.95
N THR A 292 -6.79 -14.11 -3.69
CA THR A 292 -6.68 -13.45 -4.98
C THR A 292 -7.68 -12.32 -5.14
N THR A 293 -7.44 -11.52 -6.17
CA THR A 293 -8.34 -10.48 -6.63
C THR A 293 -8.48 -10.60 -8.13
N VAL A 294 -9.70 -10.52 -8.63
CA VAL A 294 -10.03 -10.51 -10.06
C VAL A 294 -10.76 -9.24 -10.44
N MET A 295 -10.64 -8.84 -11.69
CA MET A 295 -11.32 -7.70 -12.29
C MET A 295 -12.17 -8.19 -13.47
N VAL A 296 -13.43 -7.82 -13.49
CA VAL A 296 -14.39 -8.18 -14.55
C VAL A 296 -14.87 -6.93 -15.27
N GLY A 297 -15.33 -7.09 -16.52
CA GLY A 297 -15.76 -5.96 -17.34
C GLY A 297 -14.61 -5.10 -17.86
N PHE A 298 -13.39 -5.65 -17.92
CA PHE A 298 -12.26 -4.94 -18.50
C PHE A 298 -12.52 -4.61 -19.98
N PRO A 299 -12.13 -3.42 -20.51
CA PRO A 299 -12.41 -3.02 -21.88
C PRO A 299 -12.07 -4.10 -22.90
N GLY A 300 -13.11 -4.57 -23.63
CA GLY A 300 -13.02 -5.62 -24.63
C GLY A 300 -12.94 -7.05 -24.12
N GLU A 301 -13.15 -7.29 -22.82
CA GLU A 301 -13.45 -8.63 -22.31
C GLU A 301 -14.70 -9.18 -22.98
N THR A 302 -14.66 -10.45 -23.41
CA THR A 302 -15.82 -11.14 -24.00
C THR A 302 -16.51 -12.02 -22.97
N LYS A 303 -17.73 -12.46 -23.30
CA LYS A 303 -18.46 -13.38 -22.45
C LYS A 303 -17.72 -14.71 -22.25
N GLU A 304 -17.09 -15.21 -23.32
CA GLU A 304 -16.32 -16.46 -23.28
C GLU A 304 -15.08 -16.34 -22.37
N GLU A 305 -14.45 -15.18 -22.33
CA GLU A 305 -13.30 -14.91 -21.44
C GLU A 305 -13.73 -14.77 -20.00
N PHE A 306 -14.89 -14.17 -19.74
CA PHE A 306 -15.50 -14.17 -18.42
C PHE A 306 -15.85 -15.60 -17.96
N GLU A 307 -16.45 -16.42 -18.85
CA GLU A 307 -16.75 -17.83 -18.55
C GLU A 307 -15.46 -18.65 -18.31
N GLU A 308 -14.38 -18.37 -19.06
CA GLU A 308 -13.05 -18.95 -18.80
C GLU A 308 -12.54 -18.60 -17.40
N LEU A 309 -12.66 -17.34 -16.98
CA LEU A 309 -12.30 -16.91 -15.64
C LEU A 309 -13.11 -17.65 -14.56
N MET A 310 -14.44 -17.76 -14.75
CA MET A 310 -15.31 -18.47 -13.81
C MET A 310 -14.93 -19.94 -13.67
N THR A 311 -14.74 -20.63 -14.80
CA THR A 311 -14.30 -22.04 -14.81
C THR A 311 -12.96 -22.20 -14.10
N PHE A 312 -12.00 -21.32 -14.37
CA PHE A 312 -10.70 -21.36 -13.71
C PHE A 312 -10.80 -21.23 -12.18
N LEU A 313 -11.67 -20.32 -11.69
CA LEU A 313 -11.87 -20.12 -10.26
C LEU A 313 -12.59 -21.30 -9.58
N GLU A 314 -13.44 -22.02 -10.30
CA GLU A 314 -14.07 -23.27 -9.83
C GLU A 314 -13.05 -24.41 -9.75
N ASP A 315 -12.18 -24.55 -10.76
CA ASP A 315 -11.14 -25.57 -10.82
C ASP A 315 -9.99 -25.30 -9.84
N ASN A 316 -9.71 -24.04 -9.55
CA ASN A 316 -8.64 -23.59 -8.66
C ASN A 316 -9.20 -22.77 -7.49
N PRO A 317 -9.87 -23.38 -6.51
CA PRO A 317 -10.50 -22.65 -5.42
C PRO A 317 -9.47 -21.89 -4.58
N PHE A 318 -9.72 -20.60 -4.39
CA PHE A 318 -8.96 -19.73 -3.49
C PHE A 318 -9.68 -19.63 -2.13
N GLU A 319 -8.93 -19.64 -1.04
CA GLU A 319 -9.49 -19.48 0.31
C GLU A 319 -10.10 -18.08 0.53
N ARG A 320 -9.62 -17.10 -0.25
CA ARG A 320 -10.16 -15.73 -0.27
C ARG A 320 -10.15 -15.18 -1.69
N LEU A 321 -11.30 -14.69 -2.13
CA LEU A 321 -11.47 -14.07 -3.45
C LEU A 321 -12.15 -12.71 -3.30
N GLY A 322 -11.52 -11.67 -3.87
CA GLY A 322 -12.13 -10.38 -4.11
C GLY A 322 -12.42 -10.20 -5.60
N ALA A 323 -13.58 -9.68 -5.95
CA ALA A 323 -13.92 -9.34 -7.33
C ALA A 323 -14.28 -7.86 -7.42
N PHE A 324 -13.73 -7.18 -8.43
CA PHE A 324 -14.02 -5.78 -8.74
C PHE A 324 -14.51 -5.65 -10.17
N VAL A 325 -15.49 -4.77 -10.36
CA VAL A 325 -15.85 -4.30 -11.71
C VAL A 325 -14.79 -3.29 -12.15
N TYR A 326 -14.39 -3.35 -13.41
CA TYR A 326 -13.50 -2.35 -13.99
C TYR A 326 -14.08 -0.94 -13.82
N SER A 327 -13.25 -0.01 -13.41
CA SER A 327 -13.55 1.42 -13.33
C SER A 327 -12.60 2.16 -14.28
N ASP A 328 -13.17 3.00 -15.14
CA ASP A 328 -12.40 3.88 -16.01
C ASP A 328 -11.88 5.06 -15.21
N GLU A 329 -10.58 5.12 -15.03
CA GLU A 329 -9.95 6.13 -14.18
C GLU A 329 -9.19 7.15 -15.02
N GLU A 330 -9.48 8.44 -14.84
CA GLU A 330 -8.76 9.52 -15.53
C GLU A 330 -7.25 9.39 -15.34
N GLY A 331 -6.52 9.30 -16.46
CA GLY A 331 -5.07 9.14 -16.48
C GLY A 331 -4.59 7.69 -16.53
N ALA A 332 -5.46 6.69 -16.41
CA ALA A 332 -5.11 5.30 -16.69
C ALA A 332 -5.11 5.02 -18.20
N PRO A 333 -4.18 4.16 -18.72
CA PRO A 333 -4.09 3.87 -20.15
C PRO A 333 -5.20 3.01 -20.74
N SER A 334 -6.01 2.30 -19.92
CA SER A 334 -7.09 1.40 -20.41
C SER A 334 -8.36 2.10 -20.77
#